data_0ab9e285715c651a725d958ec607de02
#
_entry.id   0ab9e285715c651a725d958ec607de02
#
_cell.length_a   1.000
_cell.length_b   1.000
_cell.length_c   1.000
_cell.angle_alpha   90.00
_cell.angle_beta   90.00
_cell.angle_gamma   90.00
#
_symmetry.space_group_name_H-M   'P 1'
#
loop_
_entity.id
_entity.type
_entity.pdbx_description
1 polymer ?
#
loop_
_entity_poly.entity_id
_entity_poly.type
_entity_poly.pdbx_seq_one_letter_code
_entity_poly.pdbx_strand_id
1 'polypeptide(L)'
;MTARAPSYHDLAGWYDALYDARGKDYDREARALLELAGSRGVAVTSLLDVACGTGRHLASFAGRVDEVAGTDGSADMLTIAAARLGPEVLLHEADLRDFDLGRTFDVVTCLFSSIGHVEDAEELDAAVAAMARHVAPGGMLLVEPWLTPEQVREDGVRDIVTAEQQDGVIARVASSRREGGVLALSFAWAVATPGGVATLEEHLRMPLFTADRYVAAVDRAGLAGEWLDHLDGLAAGRGLLLGRRQP
;
A
#
# COMPACT_ATOMS: atom_id res chain seq x y z
N MET A 1 3.17 17.57 33.51
CA MET A 1 2.91 17.78 32.07
C MET A 1 2.42 16.44 31.54
N THR A 2 1.16 16.31 31.20
CA THR A 2 0.60 15.10 30.57
C THR A 2 1.19 15.06 29.14
N ALA A 3 1.94 14.00 28.86
CA ALA A 3 2.43 13.76 27.50
C ALA A 3 1.18 13.68 26.58
N ARG A 4 1.21 14.41 25.47
CA ARG A 4 0.19 14.33 24.42
C ARG A 4 0.16 12.89 23.94
N ALA A 5 -1.04 12.29 23.81
CA ALA A 5 -1.18 10.97 23.18
C ALA A 5 -0.52 11.02 21.78
N PRO A 6 0.26 10.01 21.38
CA PRO A 6 0.87 9.98 20.07
C PRO A 6 -0.24 10.01 19.02
N SER A 7 -0.10 10.88 18.04
CA SER A 7 -0.95 10.87 16.85
C SER A 7 -0.41 9.87 15.83
N TYR A 8 -1.18 9.57 14.80
CA TYR A 8 -0.70 8.79 13.65
C TYR A 8 0.54 9.45 13.02
N HIS A 9 0.67 10.76 13.11
CA HIS A 9 1.85 11.53 12.73
C HIS A 9 3.12 11.06 13.46
N ASP A 10 3.02 10.90 14.78
CA ASP A 10 4.16 10.47 15.60
C ASP A 10 4.56 9.00 15.27
N LEU A 11 3.61 8.19 14.78
CA LEU A 11 3.85 6.80 14.33
C LEU A 11 4.42 6.73 12.91
N ALA A 12 4.14 7.70 12.04
CA ALA A 12 4.63 7.71 10.66
C ALA A 12 6.16 7.66 10.61
N GLY A 13 6.85 8.35 11.53
CA GLY A 13 8.31 8.29 11.66
C GLY A 13 8.85 6.93 12.10
N TRP A 14 8.01 6.07 12.70
CA TRP A 14 8.38 4.71 13.15
C TRP A 14 7.92 3.63 12.18
N TYR A 15 7.07 3.97 11.22
CA TYR A 15 6.45 3.02 10.29
C TYR A 15 7.52 2.22 9.53
N ASP A 16 8.48 2.90 8.94
CA ASP A 16 9.55 2.26 8.17
C ASP A 16 10.38 1.31 9.03
N ALA A 17 10.76 1.74 10.24
CA ALA A 17 11.56 0.93 11.14
C ALA A 17 10.90 -0.41 11.49
N LEU A 18 9.57 -0.43 11.65
CA LEU A 18 8.82 -1.67 11.92
C LEU A 18 8.84 -2.63 10.73
N TYR A 19 8.75 -2.12 9.50
CA TYR A 19 8.76 -2.97 8.31
C TYR A 19 10.18 -3.37 7.90
N ASP A 20 11.18 -2.53 8.17
CA ASP A 20 12.60 -2.90 8.06
C ASP A 20 12.93 -4.05 9.03
N ALA A 21 12.44 -3.99 10.27
CA ALA A 21 12.58 -5.08 11.26
C ALA A 21 11.89 -6.39 10.81
N ARG A 22 10.89 -6.31 9.93
CA ARG A 22 10.23 -7.47 9.29
C ARG A 22 10.95 -7.97 8.05
N GLY A 23 12.04 -7.32 7.64
CA GLY A 23 12.80 -7.70 6.45
C GLY A 23 12.10 -7.39 5.12
N LYS A 24 11.24 -6.34 5.09
CA LYS A 24 10.61 -5.93 3.83
C LYS A 24 11.65 -5.34 2.89
N ASP A 25 11.72 -5.90 1.69
CA ASP A 25 12.67 -5.52 0.64
C ASP A 25 11.94 -4.80 -0.51
N TYR A 26 11.77 -3.49 -0.34
CA TYR A 26 11.09 -2.64 -1.31
C TYR A 26 11.78 -2.62 -2.68
N ASP A 27 13.09 -2.76 -2.70
CA ASP A 27 13.88 -2.74 -3.92
C ASP A 27 13.68 -4.03 -4.75
N ARG A 28 13.62 -5.17 -4.09
CA ARG A 28 13.28 -6.45 -4.72
C ARG A 28 11.85 -6.44 -5.27
N GLU A 29 10.90 -5.91 -4.49
CA GLU A 29 9.49 -5.80 -4.91
C GLU A 29 9.35 -4.91 -6.14
N ALA A 30 9.98 -3.71 -6.13
CA ALA A 30 9.96 -2.79 -7.26
C ALA A 30 10.54 -3.42 -8.53
N ARG A 31 11.66 -4.15 -8.44
CA ARG A 31 12.21 -4.87 -9.59
C ARG A 31 11.27 -5.92 -10.13
N ALA A 32 10.69 -6.74 -9.27
CA ALA A 32 9.75 -7.79 -9.69
C ALA A 32 8.53 -7.23 -10.42
N LEU A 33 7.98 -6.10 -9.94
CA LEU A 33 6.84 -5.44 -10.57
C LEU A 33 7.19 -4.85 -11.94
N LEU A 34 8.36 -4.21 -12.08
CA LEU A 34 8.83 -3.68 -13.36
C LEU A 34 9.16 -4.78 -14.36
N GLU A 35 9.77 -5.88 -13.91
CA GLU A 35 10.04 -7.06 -14.75
C GLU A 35 8.73 -7.70 -15.22
N LEU A 36 7.72 -7.81 -14.35
CA LEU A 36 6.39 -8.27 -14.72
C LEU A 36 5.78 -7.38 -15.81
N ALA A 37 5.76 -6.06 -15.61
CA ALA A 37 5.22 -5.12 -16.59
C ALA A 37 5.97 -5.23 -17.93
N GLY A 38 7.30 -5.29 -17.91
CA GLY A 38 8.13 -5.49 -19.12
C GLY A 38 7.84 -6.82 -19.81
N SER A 39 7.67 -7.92 -19.07
CA SER A 39 7.32 -9.24 -19.63
C SER A 39 5.94 -9.27 -20.31
N ARG A 40 5.07 -8.34 -19.92
CA ARG A 40 3.73 -8.12 -20.51
C ARG A 40 3.76 -7.10 -21.64
N GLY A 41 4.95 -6.63 -22.06
CA GLY A 41 5.15 -5.72 -23.19
C GLY A 41 4.84 -4.25 -22.84
N VAL A 42 4.90 -3.84 -21.56
CA VAL A 42 4.81 -2.44 -21.15
C VAL A 42 6.21 -1.83 -21.14
N ALA A 43 6.43 -0.78 -21.93
CA ALA A 43 7.61 0.06 -21.80
C ALA A 43 7.35 1.05 -20.66
N VAL A 44 8.01 0.85 -19.52
CA VAL A 44 7.74 1.64 -18.32
C VAL A 44 8.68 2.85 -18.28
N THR A 45 8.15 4.02 -18.64
CA THR A 45 8.85 5.31 -18.53
C THR A 45 8.22 6.21 -17.47
N SER A 46 6.97 5.97 -17.12
CA SER A 46 6.23 6.71 -16.11
C SER A 46 5.46 5.78 -15.16
N LEU A 47 5.48 6.10 -13.85
CA LEU A 47 4.82 5.31 -12.81
C LEU A 47 4.13 6.20 -11.79
N LEU A 48 2.90 5.83 -11.44
CA LEU A 48 2.15 6.39 -10.31
C LEU A 48 2.00 5.33 -9.22
N ASP A 49 2.38 5.68 -7.98
CA ASP A 49 2.13 4.84 -6.80
C ASP A 49 1.00 5.45 -5.96
N VAL A 50 -0.13 4.75 -5.87
CA VAL A 50 -1.33 5.18 -5.14
C VAL A 50 -1.28 4.63 -3.72
N ALA A 51 -1.56 5.49 -2.73
CA ALA A 51 -1.33 5.23 -1.30
C ALA A 51 0.14 4.90 -1.03
N CYS A 52 1.04 5.78 -1.51
CA CYS A 52 2.48 5.58 -1.51
C CYS A 52 3.13 5.65 -0.12
N GLY A 53 2.40 6.09 0.91
CA GLY A 53 2.87 6.20 2.28
C GLY A 53 4.11 7.08 2.41
N THR A 54 5.14 6.56 3.08
CA THR A 54 6.42 7.23 3.27
C THR A 54 7.32 7.24 2.02
N GLY A 55 6.81 6.77 0.86
CA GLY A 55 7.53 6.80 -0.42
C GLY A 55 8.64 5.75 -0.57
N ARG A 56 8.65 4.66 0.21
CA ARG A 56 9.68 3.61 0.13
C ARG A 56 9.71 2.90 -1.23
N HIS A 57 8.55 2.49 -1.74
CA HIS A 57 8.46 1.91 -3.08
C HIS A 57 8.81 2.95 -4.15
N LEU A 58 8.29 4.19 -4.04
CA LEU A 58 8.65 5.27 -4.98
C LEU A 58 10.15 5.51 -5.06
N ALA A 59 10.87 5.51 -3.93
CA ALA A 59 12.32 5.63 -3.92
C ALA A 59 13.00 4.49 -4.69
N SER A 60 12.46 3.27 -4.59
CA SER A 60 12.96 2.11 -5.33
C SER A 60 12.62 2.17 -6.83
N PHE A 61 11.51 2.79 -7.22
CA PHE A 61 11.15 3.02 -8.62
C PHE A 61 11.94 4.18 -9.24
N ALA A 62 12.16 5.29 -8.50
CA ALA A 62 12.79 6.52 -9.00
C ALA A 62 14.17 6.31 -9.64
N GLY A 63 14.92 5.27 -9.21
CA GLY A 63 16.20 4.91 -9.83
C GLY A 63 16.09 4.05 -11.11
N ARG A 64 14.87 3.69 -11.54
CA ARG A 64 14.59 2.71 -12.61
C ARG A 64 13.59 3.19 -13.66
N VAL A 65 12.83 4.21 -13.34
CA VAL A 65 11.78 4.79 -14.18
C VAL A 65 12.07 6.27 -14.33
N ASP A 66 11.88 6.82 -15.54
CA ASP A 66 12.25 8.22 -15.85
C ASP A 66 11.40 9.21 -15.04
N GLU A 67 10.11 8.89 -14.83
CA GLU A 67 9.18 9.71 -14.08
C GLU A 67 8.39 8.88 -13.08
N VAL A 68 8.39 9.29 -11.81
CA VAL A 68 7.56 8.71 -10.77
C VAL A 68 6.73 9.79 -10.08
N ALA A 69 5.50 9.44 -9.70
CA ALA A 69 4.59 10.27 -8.92
C ALA A 69 3.90 9.43 -7.85
N GLY A 70 3.41 10.06 -6.79
CA GLY A 70 2.70 9.39 -5.72
C GLY A 70 1.48 10.12 -5.22
N THR A 71 0.50 9.36 -4.73
CA THR A 71 -0.63 9.91 -3.95
C THR A 71 -0.73 9.20 -2.62
N ASP A 72 -1.15 9.91 -1.59
CA ASP A 72 -1.52 9.32 -0.29
C ASP A 72 -2.57 10.20 0.38
N GLY A 73 -3.45 9.59 1.18
CA GLY A 73 -4.47 10.31 1.95
C GLY A 73 -3.93 10.99 3.22
N SER A 74 -2.67 10.74 3.58
CA SER A 74 -2.01 11.27 4.78
C SER A 74 -0.95 12.32 4.42
N ALA A 75 -1.21 13.57 4.75
CA ALA A 75 -0.23 14.65 4.61
C ALA A 75 1.07 14.37 5.39
N ASP A 76 0.98 13.65 6.50
CA ASP A 76 2.13 13.28 7.32
C ASP A 76 3.04 12.27 6.62
N MET A 77 2.43 11.26 5.99
CA MET A 77 3.17 10.29 5.16
C MET A 77 3.84 11.00 3.98
N LEU A 78 3.12 11.90 3.31
CA LEU A 78 3.66 12.67 2.19
C LEU A 78 4.80 13.61 2.61
N THR A 79 4.78 14.15 3.83
CA THR A 79 5.90 14.93 4.37
C THR A 79 7.18 14.10 4.46
N ILE A 80 7.08 12.85 4.93
CA ILE A 80 8.20 11.91 4.98
C ILE A 80 8.64 11.50 3.58
N ALA A 81 7.68 11.22 2.69
CA ALA A 81 7.96 10.87 1.30
C ALA A 81 8.70 12.01 0.57
N ALA A 82 8.25 13.26 0.74
CA ALA A 82 8.91 14.44 0.15
C ALA A 82 10.36 14.62 0.64
N ALA A 83 10.59 14.42 1.93
CA ALA A 83 11.94 14.47 2.50
C ALA A 83 12.85 13.37 1.95
N ARG A 84 12.30 12.20 1.63
CA ARG A 84 13.03 11.06 1.05
C ARG A 84 13.33 11.24 -0.44
N LEU A 85 12.35 11.67 -1.20
CA LEU A 85 12.38 11.64 -2.67
C LEU A 85 12.93 12.93 -3.29
N GLY A 86 12.89 14.03 -2.54
CA GLY A 86 13.26 15.34 -3.05
C GLY A 86 12.16 16.01 -3.88
N PRO A 87 12.43 17.26 -4.34
CA PRO A 87 11.40 18.11 -4.95
C PRO A 87 11.00 17.72 -6.38
N GLU A 88 11.75 16.85 -7.03
CA GLU A 88 11.49 16.44 -8.43
C GLU A 88 10.36 15.42 -8.54
N VAL A 89 10.03 14.72 -7.44
CA VAL A 89 8.94 13.73 -7.41
C VAL A 89 7.64 14.41 -7.03
N LEU A 90 6.64 14.28 -7.91
CA LEU A 90 5.32 14.86 -7.67
C LEU A 90 4.53 14.00 -6.67
N LEU A 91 4.15 14.62 -5.55
CA LEU A 91 3.34 14.01 -4.51
C LEU A 91 2.04 14.79 -4.34
N HIS A 92 0.91 14.07 -4.27
CA HIS A 92 -0.42 14.65 -4.15
C HIS A 92 -1.16 14.05 -2.96
N GLU A 93 -1.70 14.90 -2.10
CA GLU A 93 -2.65 14.45 -1.07
C GLU A 93 -3.99 14.13 -1.72
N ALA A 94 -4.41 12.87 -1.64
CA ALA A 94 -5.62 12.41 -2.30
C ALA A 94 -6.16 11.12 -1.68
N ASP A 95 -7.50 11.02 -1.65
CA ASP A 95 -8.18 9.78 -1.30
C ASP A 95 -8.09 8.78 -2.47
N LEU A 96 -7.69 7.56 -2.19
CA LEU A 96 -7.54 6.50 -3.21
C LEU A 96 -8.86 6.20 -3.96
N ARG A 97 -10.02 6.53 -3.37
CA ARG A 97 -11.35 6.28 -3.94
C ARG A 97 -11.78 7.35 -4.95
N ASP A 98 -11.25 8.54 -4.85
CA ASP A 98 -11.64 9.66 -5.71
C ASP A 98 -10.49 10.66 -5.91
N PHE A 99 -9.66 10.41 -6.92
CA PHE A 99 -8.62 11.33 -7.33
C PHE A 99 -8.52 11.42 -8.85
N ASP A 100 -8.11 12.58 -9.35
CA ASP A 100 -7.82 12.80 -10.76
C ASP A 100 -6.63 13.76 -10.90
N LEU A 101 -5.53 13.25 -11.44
CA LEU A 101 -4.31 14.01 -11.69
C LEU A 101 -4.28 14.62 -13.11
N GLY A 102 -5.34 14.41 -13.91
CA GLY A 102 -5.45 14.92 -15.28
C GLY A 102 -4.43 14.34 -16.27
N ARG A 103 -3.79 13.20 -15.93
CA ARG A 103 -2.77 12.56 -16.74
C ARG A 103 -2.74 11.04 -16.53
N THR A 104 -2.04 10.34 -17.41
CA THR A 104 -1.88 8.88 -17.36
C THR A 104 -0.41 8.48 -17.22
N PHE A 105 -0.18 7.23 -16.79
CA PHE A 105 1.13 6.62 -16.56
C PHE A 105 1.18 5.23 -17.20
N ASP A 106 2.36 4.78 -17.58
CA ASP A 106 2.56 3.44 -18.16
C ASP A 106 2.24 2.35 -17.14
N VAL A 107 2.58 2.60 -15.87
CA VAL A 107 2.23 1.72 -14.74
C VAL A 107 1.61 2.54 -13.63
N VAL A 108 0.50 2.03 -13.07
CA VAL A 108 -0.12 2.51 -11.84
C VAL A 108 -0.03 1.40 -10.81
N THR A 109 0.49 1.69 -9.62
CA THR A 109 0.61 0.73 -8.51
C THR A 109 -0.25 1.14 -7.33
N CYS A 110 -0.73 0.16 -6.56
CA CYS A 110 -1.26 0.34 -5.22
C CYS A 110 -0.78 -0.85 -4.41
N LEU A 111 0.24 -0.64 -3.60
CA LEU A 111 1.03 -1.69 -2.99
C LEU A 111 0.76 -1.83 -1.49
N PHE A 112 1.34 -2.85 -0.90
CA PHE A 112 1.31 -3.10 0.53
C PHE A 112 -0.11 -3.20 1.10
N SER A 113 -1.03 -3.71 0.28
CA SER A 113 -2.43 -3.94 0.64
C SER A 113 -3.23 -2.70 1.03
N SER A 114 -2.78 -1.51 0.61
CA SER A 114 -3.47 -0.24 0.88
C SER A 114 -4.91 -0.23 0.35
N ILE A 115 -5.20 -0.99 -0.72
CA ILE A 115 -6.56 -1.19 -1.25
C ILE A 115 -7.52 -1.81 -0.20
N GLY A 116 -7.01 -2.47 0.83
CA GLY A 116 -7.83 -3.04 1.90
C GLY A 116 -8.45 -2.01 2.86
N HIS A 117 -8.07 -0.73 2.74
CA HIS A 117 -8.68 0.35 3.53
C HIS A 117 -10.03 0.83 3.01
N VAL A 118 -10.53 0.27 1.91
CA VAL A 118 -11.93 0.48 1.48
C VAL A 118 -12.90 -0.21 2.45
N GLU A 119 -14.11 0.32 2.60
CA GLU A 119 -15.08 -0.20 3.57
C GLU A 119 -15.98 -1.30 2.98
N ASP A 120 -16.23 -1.26 1.68
CA ASP A 120 -17.12 -2.18 0.99
C ASP A 120 -16.78 -2.38 -0.50
N ALA A 121 -17.66 -3.09 -1.20
CA ALA A 121 -17.49 -3.39 -2.61
C ALA A 121 -17.69 -2.18 -3.54
N GLU A 122 -18.49 -1.18 -3.14
CA GLU A 122 -18.71 0.05 -3.89
C GLU A 122 -17.46 0.93 -3.82
N GLU A 123 -16.86 1.08 -2.64
CA GLU A 123 -15.60 1.78 -2.48
C GLU A 123 -14.43 1.07 -3.19
N LEU A 124 -14.42 -0.28 -3.22
CA LEU A 124 -13.44 -1.02 -4.03
C LEU A 124 -13.56 -0.66 -5.51
N ASP A 125 -14.78 -0.63 -6.05
CA ASP A 125 -15.01 -0.25 -7.44
C ASP A 125 -14.59 1.19 -7.72
N ALA A 126 -14.89 2.12 -6.80
CA ALA A 126 -14.49 3.52 -6.90
C ALA A 126 -12.97 3.67 -6.92
N ALA A 127 -12.27 3.03 -5.98
CA ALA A 127 -10.80 3.06 -5.90
C ALA A 127 -10.14 2.48 -7.16
N VAL A 128 -10.61 1.33 -7.63
CA VAL A 128 -10.08 0.72 -8.87
C VAL A 128 -10.37 1.60 -10.08
N ALA A 129 -11.56 2.22 -10.18
CA ALA A 129 -11.90 3.13 -11.26
C ALA A 129 -11.03 4.41 -11.22
N ALA A 130 -10.75 4.96 -10.03
CA ALA A 130 -9.84 6.09 -9.86
C ALA A 130 -8.43 5.75 -10.35
N MET A 131 -7.88 4.61 -9.96
CA MET A 131 -6.59 4.13 -10.44
C MET A 131 -6.60 3.86 -11.96
N ALA A 132 -7.65 3.21 -12.47
CA ALA A 132 -7.75 2.88 -13.89
C ALA A 132 -7.73 4.13 -14.79
N ARG A 133 -8.33 5.25 -14.39
CA ARG A 133 -8.29 6.52 -15.15
C ARG A 133 -6.86 6.96 -15.48
N HIS A 134 -5.92 6.62 -14.62
CA HIS A 134 -4.51 7.02 -14.71
C HIS A 134 -3.63 6.01 -15.45
N VAL A 135 -4.16 4.87 -15.91
CA VAL A 135 -3.41 3.91 -16.74
C VAL A 135 -3.41 4.40 -18.19
N ALA A 136 -2.25 4.57 -18.79
CA ALA A 136 -2.10 4.96 -20.20
C ALA A 136 -2.59 3.86 -21.16
N PRO A 137 -2.99 4.18 -22.40
CA PRO A 137 -3.21 3.17 -23.46
C PRO A 137 -2.01 2.23 -23.56
N GLY A 138 -2.23 0.93 -23.54
CA GLY A 138 -1.17 -0.07 -23.48
C GLY A 138 -0.48 -0.22 -22.10
N GLY A 139 -0.87 0.57 -21.10
CA GLY A 139 -0.32 0.55 -19.74
C GLY A 139 -0.93 -0.51 -18.83
N MET A 140 -0.51 -0.53 -17.57
CA MET A 140 -0.87 -1.56 -16.61
C MET A 140 -1.16 -1.00 -15.21
N LEU A 141 -2.21 -1.52 -14.58
CA LEU A 141 -2.49 -1.39 -13.14
C LEU A 141 -1.94 -2.63 -12.41
N LEU A 142 -1.24 -2.42 -11.30
CA LEU A 142 -0.73 -3.47 -10.41
C LEU A 142 -1.16 -3.17 -8.97
N VAL A 143 -1.99 -4.03 -8.40
CA VAL A 143 -2.50 -3.85 -7.03
C VAL A 143 -2.11 -5.05 -6.18
N GLU A 144 -1.39 -4.80 -5.09
CA GLU A 144 -1.21 -5.81 -4.04
C GLU A 144 -2.46 -5.81 -3.15
N PRO A 145 -3.30 -6.87 -3.22
CA PRO A 145 -4.59 -6.90 -2.54
C PRO A 145 -4.42 -7.08 -1.03
N TRP A 146 -5.49 -6.85 -0.28
CA TRP A 146 -5.62 -7.40 1.06
C TRP A 146 -5.90 -8.91 0.99
N LEU A 147 -5.91 -9.57 2.15
CA LEU A 147 -6.18 -11.01 2.24
C LEU A 147 -7.54 -11.37 1.63
N THR A 148 -7.58 -12.48 0.91
CA THR A 148 -8.84 -13.09 0.49
C THR A 148 -9.45 -13.92 1.61
N PRO A 149 -10.76 -14.27 1.55
CA PRO A 149 -11.41 -15.09 2.57
C PRO A 149 -10.72 -16.44 2.81
N GLU A 150 -10.09 -17.02 1.80
CA GLU A 150 -9.39 -18.31 1.83
C GLU A 150 -8.04 -18.23 2.54
N GLN A 151 -7.41 -17.06 2.56
CA GLN A 151 -6.11 -16.82 3.17
C GLN A 151 -6.22 -16.50 4.67
N VAL A 152 -7.42 -16.15 5.13
CA VAL A 152 -7.63 -15.78 6.54
C VAL A 152 -7.74 -17.02 7.41
N ARG A 153 -6.93 -17.09 8.46
CA ARG A 153 -7.02 -18.13 9.49
C ARG A 153 -8.24 -17.90 10.38
N GLU A 154 -9.01 -18.93 10.65
CA GLU A 154 -10.21 -18.83 11.52
C GLU A 154 -9.88 -18.42 12.95
N ASP A 155 -8.73 -18.89 13.49
CA ASP A 155 -8.25 -18.56 14.83
C ASP A 155 -7.58 -17.18 14.93
N GLY A 156 -7.50 -16.46 13.79
CA GLY A 156 -6.85 -15.16 13.65
C GLY A 156 -5.33 -15.25 13.76
N VAL A 157 -4.71 -14.09 13.83
CA VAL A 157 -3.26 -13.94 14.01
C VAL A 157 -3.01 -13.11 15.26
N ARG A 158 -1.97 -13.47 16.00
CA ARG A 158 -1.40 -12.69 17.10
C ARG A 158 0.07 -12.51 16.80
N ASP A 159 0.51 -11.27 16.86
CA ASP A 159 1.85 -10.91 16.41
C ASP A 159 2.42 -9.76 17.26
N ILE A 160 3.73 -9.73 17.38
CA ILE A 160 4.47 -8.61 17.97
C ILE A 160 5.65 -8.27 17.09
N VAL A 161 5.82 -6.97 16.85
CA VAL A 161 7.00 -6.43 16.16
C VAL A 161 7.59 -5.33 17.02
N THR A 162 8.89 -5.33 17.12
CA THR A 162 9.66 -4.28 17.77
C THR A 162 10.70 -3.72 16.81
N ALA A 163 10.98 -2.43 16.92
CA ALA A 163 12.08 -1.78 16.22
C ALA A 163 12.76 -0.75 17.12
N GLU A 164 14.06 -0.56 16.90
CA GLU A 164 14.87 0.43 17.61
C GLU A 164 15.37 1.47 16.62
N GLN A 165 15.39 2.72 17.05
CA GLN A 165 16.03 3.85 16.38
C GLN A 165 16.91 4.59 17.37
N GLN A 166 17.69 5.56 16.89
CA GLN A 166 18.63 6.32 17.74
C GLN A 166 17.93 6.94 18.96
N ASP A 167 16.69 7.37 18.80
CA ASP A 167 15.97 8.14 19.83
C ASP A 167 14.90 7.34 20.56
N GLY A 168 14.88 5.98 20.42
CA GLY A 168 13.94 5.18 21.17
C GLY A 168 13.61 3.82 20.55
N VAL A 169 12.57 3.21 21.11
CA VAL A 169 12.06 1.92 20.67
C VAL A 169 10.55 1.98 20.43
N ILE A 170 10.07 1.19 19.48
CA ILE A 170 8.65 0.97 19.26
C ILE A 170 8.32 -0.50 19.36
N ALA A 171 7.17 -0.80 19.93
CA ALA A 171 6.54 -2.11 19.87
C ALA A 171 5.12 -1.98 19.33
N ARG A 172 4.74 -2.88 18.42
CA ARG A 172 3.36 -3.06 17.97
C ARG A 172 2.91 -4.47 18.28
N VAL A 173 1.89 -4.60 19.12
CA VAL A 173 1.17 -5.86 19.34
C VAL A 173 -0.06 -5.85 18.44
N ALA A 174 -0.28 -6.93 17.72
CA ALA A 174 -1.39 -7.06 16.78
C ALA A 174 -2.20 -8.32 17.07
N SER A 175 -3.52 -8.20 16.94
CA SER A 175 -4.41 -9.34 16.88
C SER A 175 -5.42 -9.16 15.75
N SER A 176 -5.87 -10.28 15.17
CA SER A 176 -6.92 -10.26 14.16
C SER A 176 -7.99 -11.29 14.48
N ARG A 177 -9.22 -11.02 14.04
CA ARG A 177 -10.35 -11.94 14.15
C ARG A 177 -11.24 -11.79 12.91
N ARG A 178 -11.63 -12.92 12.34
CA ARG A 178 -12.62 -12.92 11.27
C ARG A 178 -14.03 -12.69 11.81
N GLU A 179 -14.75 -11.75 11.22
CA GLU A 179 -16.13 -11.43 11.54
C GLU A 179 -16.96 -11.45 10.24
N GLY A 180 -17.38 -12.65 9.81
CA GLY A 180 -18.05 -12.84 8.54
C GLY A 180 -17.14 -12.51 7.35
N GLY A 181 -17.54 -11.50 6.56
CA GLY A 181 -16.78 -11.01 5.39
C GLY A 181 -15.72 -9.94 5.73
N VAL A 182 -15.39 -9.73 7.00
CA VAL A 182 -14.46 -8.69 7.45
C VAL A 182 -13.39 -9.30 8.35
N LEU A 183 -12.15 -8.82 8.23
CA LEU A 183 -11.10 -9.07 9.21
C LEU A 183 -11.00 -7.85 10.15
N ALA A 184 -11.38 -8.04 11.40
CA ALA A 184 -11.18 -7.06 12.45
C ALA A 184 -9.74 -7.16 12.96
N LEU A 185 -9.02 -6.05 12.95
CA LEU A 185 -7.65 -5.92 13.42
C LEU A 185 -7.62 -5.00 14.64
N SER A 186 -6.83 -5.36 15.62
CA SER A 186 -6.55 -4.50 16.76
C SER A 186 -5.04 -4.41 16.94
N PHE A 187 -4.56 -3.18 17.04
CA PHE A 187 -3.15 -2.86 17.28
C PHE A 187 -3.02 -2.09 18.59
N ALA A 188 -2.05 -2.47 19.40
CA ALA A 188 -1.55 -1.66 20.50
C ALA A 188 -0.11 -1.27 20.20
N TRP A 189 0.15 0.03 20.20
CA TRP A 189 1.44 0.63 19.93
C TRP A 189 2.03 1.19 21.20
N ALA A 190 3.31 0.98 21.43
CA ALA A 190 4.05 1.60 22.52
C ALA A 190 5.37 2.16 21.95
N VAL A 191 5.59 3.45 22.17
CA VAL A 191 6.84 4.13 21.78
C VAL A 191 7.50 4.66 23.04
N ALA A 192 8.73 4.27 23.29
CA ALA A 192 9.56 4.78 24.37
C ALA A 192 10.70 5.63 23.80
N THR A 193 10.78 6.88 24.25
CA THR A 193 11.82 7.85 23.90
C THR A 193 12.42 8.43 25.18
N PRO A 194 13.51 9.22 25.12
CA PRO A 194 13.99 9.95 26.30
C PRO A 194 12.92 10.83 26.97
N GLY A 195 11.88 11.22 26.24
CA GLY A 195 10.74 12.01 26.75
C GLY A 195 9.69 11.21 27.52
N GLY A 196 9.78 9.87 27.52
CA GLY A 196 8.83 8.98 28.20
C GLY A 196 8.24 7.90 27.30
N VAL A 197 7.18 7.27 27.79
CA VAL A 197 6.45 6.23 27.04
C VAL A 197 5.08 6.77 26.61
N ALA A 198 4.75 6.56 25.34
CA ALA A 198 3.45 6.86 24.77
C ALA A 198 2.82 5.59 24.19
N THR A 199 1.50 5.47 24.29
CA THR A 199 0.75 4.31 23.76
C THR A 199 -0.44 4.77 22.92
N LEU A 200 -0.79 3.99 21.90
CA LEU A 200 -1.94 4.20 21.04
C LEU A 200 -2.61 2.86 20.76
N GLU A 201 -3.92 2.85 20.71
CA GLU A 201 -4.70 1.71 20.19
C GLU A 201 -5.35 2.10 18.88
N GLU A 202 -5.36 1.15 17.94
CA GLU A 202 -5.95 1.31 16.61
C GLU A 202 -6.79 0.07 16.30
N HIS A 203 -7.97 0.29 15.73
CA HIS A 203 -8.87 -0.77 15.32
C HIS A 203 -9.26 -0.56 13.86
N LEU A 204 -9.00 -1.56 13.04
CA LEU A 204 -9.34 -1.55 11.62
C LEU A 204 -10.34 -2.66 11.33
N ARG A 205 -11.20 -2.41 10.37
CA ARG A 205 -12.16 -3.38 9.83
C ARG A 205 -11.93 -3.46 8.33
N MET A 206 -11.27 -4.51 7.89
CA MET A 206 -10.87 -4.66 6.48
C MET A 206 -11.74 -5.72 5.79
N PRO A 207 -12.51 -5.36 4.77
CA PRO A 207 -13.32 -6.30 4.00
C PRO A 207 -12.46 -7.38 3.36
N LEU A 208 -13.01 -8.57 3.25
CA LEU A 208 -12.39 -9.71 2.60
C LEU A 208 -13.07 -9.91 1.25
N PHE A 209 -12.38 -9.54 0.17
CA PHE A 209 -12.85 -9.76 -1.19
C PHE A 209 -12.17 -11.00 -1.78
N THR A 210 -12.92 -11.76 -2.58
CA THR A 210 -12.35 -12.87 -3.36
C THR A 210 -11.50 -12.35 -4.52
N ALA A 211 -10.61 -13.20 -5.05
CA ALA A 211 -9.85 -12.88 -6.26
C ALA A 211 -10.76 -12.47 -7.43
N ASP A 212 -11.86 -13.21 -7.64
CA ASP A 212 -12.86 -12.90 -8.69
C ASP A 212 -13.50 -11.51 -8.46
N ARG A 213 -13.73 -11.12 -7.21
CA ARG A 213 -14.30 -9.80 -6.92
C ARG A 213 -13.33 -8.67 -7.27
N TYR A 214 -12.04 -8.86 -7.00
CA TYR A 214 -10.99 -7.92 -7.40
C TYR A 214 -10.88 -7.82 -8.93
N VAL A 215 -10.83 -8.96 -9.63
CA VAL A 215 -10.80 -8.99 -11.11
C VAL A 215 -12.03 -8.29 -11.70
N ALA A 216 -13.23 -8.57 -11.17
CA ALA A 216 -14.45 -7.93 -11.62
C ALA A 216 -14.46 -6.40 -11.40
N ALA A 217 -13.77 -5.87 -10.40
CA ALA A 217 -13.63 -4.42 -10.23
C ALA A 217 -12.76 -3.80 -11.35
N VAL A 218 -11.67 -4.47 -11.70
CA VAL A 218 -10.77 -4.05 -12.79
C VAL A 218 -11.49 -4.10 -14.14
N ASP A 219 -12.25 -5.16 -14.41
CA ASP A 219 -13.02 -5.30 -15.65
C ASP A 219 -14.10 -4.20 -15.78
N ARG A 220 -14.81 -3.89 -14.67
CA ARG A 220 -15.78 -2.79 -14.65
C ARG A 220 -15.13 -1.43 -14.89
N ALA A 221 -13.87 -1.24 -14.48
CA ALA A 221 -13.11 -0.03 -14.73
C ALA A 221 -12.56 0.07 -16.17
N GLY A 222 -12.88 -0.89 -17.04
CA GLY A 222 -12.49 -0.89 -18.47
C GLY A 222 -11.06 -1.35 -18.73
N LEU A 223 -10.47 -2.09 -17.82
CA LEU A 223 -9.18 -2.78 -18.01
C LEU A 223 -9.43 -4.29 -18.16
N ALA A 224 -8.50 -5.01 -18.78
CA ALA A 224 -8.53 -6.47 -18.78
C ALA A 224 -7.92 -6.98 -17.47
N GLY A 225 -8.76 -7.55 -16.60
CA GLY A 225 -8.37 -8.01 -15.27
C GLY A 225 -7.72 -9.38 -15.29
N GLU A 226 -6.70 -9.57 -14.47
CA GLU A 226 -6.02 -10.86 -14.25
C GLU A 226 -5.61 -10.95 -12.77
N TRP A 227 -5.69 -12.16 -12.22
CA TRP A 227 -5.18 -12.45 -10.88
C TRP A 227 -3.98 -13.39 -10.98
N LEU A 228 -2.90 -13.03 -10.30
CA LEU A 228 -1.75 -13.91 -10.07
C LEU A 228 -1.73 -14.34 -8.60
N ASP A 229 -1.69 -15.64 -8.35
CA ASP A 229 -1.61 -16.18 -6.98
C ASP A 229 -0.28 -15.87 -6.31
N HIS A 230 0.76 -15.66 -7.12
CA HIS A 230 2.12 -15.43 -6.66
C HIS A 230 2.93 -14.62 -7.67
N LEU A 231 3.77 -13.73 -7.17
CA LEU A 231 4.85 -13.10 -7.91
C LEU A 231 6.14 -13.23 -7.10
N ASP A 232 7.16 -13.85 -7.68
CA ASP A 232 8.49 -13.92 -7.07
C ASP A 232 9.03 -12.51 -6.83
N GLY A 233 9.42 -12.25 -5.60
CA GLY A 233 9.92 -10.92 -5.22
C GLY A 233 8.97 -10.10 -4.37
N LEU A 234 7.64 -10.32 -4.47
CA LEU A 234 6.69 -9.73 -3.52
C LEU A 234 6.67 -10.52 -2.20
N ALA A 235 6.39 -9.81 -1.11
CA ALA A 235 6.21 -10.43 0.19
C ALA A 235 4.99 -11.37 0.18
N ALA A 236 5.25 -12.55 0.64
CA ALA A 236 4.44 -13.75 0.75
C ALA A 236 2.91 -13.67 0.53
N GLY A 237 2.46 -14.27 -0.58
CA GLY A 237 1.24 -15.11 -0.54
C GLY A 237 -0.10 -14.40 -0.61
N ARG A 238 -0.13 -13.10 -0.94
CA ARG A 238 -1.40 -12.37 -1.06
C ARG A 238 -1.97 -12.35 -2.48
N GLY A 239 -1.17 -12.73 -3.47
CA GLY A 239 -1.49 -12.57 -4.87
C GLY A 239 -1.19 -11.16 -5.38
N LEU A 240 -1.47 -10.94 -6.65
CA LEU A 240 -1.37 -9.64 -7.31
C LEU A 240 -2.51 -9.50 -8.32
N LEU A 241 -3.23 -8.41 -8.24
CA LEU A 241 -4.27 -8.05 -9.20
C LEU A 241 -3.63 -7.20 -10.31
N LEU A 242 -3.87 -7.57 -11.54
CA LEU A 242 -3.44 -6.85 -12.73
C LEU A 242 -4.64 -6.29 -13.49
N GLY A 243 -4.44 -5.13 -14.10
CA GLY A 243 -5.38 -4.54 -15.03
C GLY A 243 -4.65 -4.02 -16.27
N ARG A 244 -4.96 -4.53 -17.45
CA ARG A 244 -4.33 -4.11 -18.70
C ARG A 244 -5.24 -3.16 -19.47
N ARG A 245 -4.77 -1.95 -19.81
CA ARG A 245 -5.45 -1.09 -20.77
C ARG A 245 -5.07 -1.48 -22.19
N GLN A 246 -6.08 -1.66 -23.04
CA GLN A 246 -5.83 -1.88 -24.47
C GLN A 246 -5.11 -0.66 -25.08
N PRO A 247 -4.27 -0.85 -26.08
CA PRO A 247 -3.59 0.24 -26.81
C PRO A 247 -4.54 1.25 -27.42
#